data_3243d851530d2d448fd6309d3206aeb4
#
_entry.id   3243d851530d2d448fd6309d3206aeb4
#
_cell.length_a   1.000
_cell.length_b   1.000
_cell.length_c   1.000
_cell.angle_alpha   90.00
_cell.angle_beta   90.00
_cell.angle_gamma   90.00
#
_symmetry.space_group_name_H-M   'P 1'
#
loop_
_entity.id
_entity.type
_entity.pdbx_description
1 polymer ?
#
loop_
_entity_poly.entity_id
_entity_poly.type
_entity_poly.pdbx_seq_one_letter_code
_entity_poly.pdbx_strand_id
1 'polypeptide(L)'
;MESTSIYWYPIWRILSDIECLKLVNPYFIKQLPGRKSDVRDAAWIAECTMKDLIRGSFVPDEIVQRMRQYNRRIFDLNKEKVYKLTKLDALLQRCNIRISNYVSSTDSKSYKDVVKLLSEGIVNAEKLTEAIHGRTVNRDGKEVITAALPGVVNVVDIDLIRQYR
;
A
#
# COMPACT_ATOMS: atom_id res chain seq x y z
N MET A 1 16.71 -4.57 25.28
CA MET A 1 16.33 -3.36 24.50
C MET A 1 14.87 -3.45 24.09
N GLU A 2 14.19 -2.32 23.87
CA GLU A 2 12.81 -2.28 23.39
C GLU A 2 12.71 -2.43 21.88
N SER A 3 11.65 -3.12 21.40
CA SER A 3 11.33 -3.27 19.97
C SER A 3 10.59 -2.05 19.40
N THR A 4 11.15 -0.85 19.56
CA THR A 4 10.52 0.39 19.13
C THR A 4 10.73 0.61 17.64
N SER A 5 9.66 0.47 16.83
CA SER A 5 9.67 0.67 15.37
C SER A 5 10.82 -0.09 14.69
N ILE A 6 11.65 0.62 13.88
CA ILE A 6 12.81 0.07 13.17
C ILE A 6 14.14 0.33 13.91
N TYR A 7 14.13 1.14 14.96
CA TYR A 7 15.36 1.63 15.62
C TYR A 7 16.15 0.55 16.38
N TRP A 8 15.48 -0.53 16.79
CA TRP A 8 16.13 -1.67 17.43
C TRP A 8 17.04 -2.47 16.48
N TYR A 9 16.74 -2.45 15.18
CA TYR A 9 17.37 -3.31 14.18
C TYR A 9 18.90 -3.09 14.03
N PRO A 10 19.41 -1.86 13.80
CA PRO A 10 20.85 -1.62 13.72
C PRO A 10 21.56 -1.95 15.02
N ILE A 11 20.95 -1.65 16.17
CA ILE A 11 21.55 -1.93 17.47
C ILE A 11 21.60 -3.43 17.71
N TRP A 12 20.54 -4.17 17.38
CA TRP A 12 20.51 -5.62 17.46
C TRP A 12 21.62 -6.27 16.66
N ARG A 13 21.86 -5.80 15.43
CA ARG A 13 22.91 -6.36 14.55
C ARG A 13 24.32 -6.16 15.12
N ILE A 14 24.57 -5.04 15.77
CA ILE A 14 25.89 -4.77 16.39
C ILE A 14 26.09 -5.58 17.67
N LEU A 15 25.01 -5.78 18.44
CA LEU A 15 25.05 -6.43 19.73
C LEU A 15 24.61 -7.91 19.71
N SER A 16 24.38 -8.48 18.52
CA SER A 16 23.86 -9.85 18.36
C SER A 16 24.73 -10.94 19.00
N ASP A 17 26.04 -10.67 19.12
CA ASP A 17 27.01 -11.61 19.70
C ASP A 17 27.01 -11.62 21.24
N ILE A 18 26.19 -10.74 21.86
CA ILE A 18 26.05 -10.68 23.32
C ILE A 18 25.00 -11.70 23.77
N GLU A 19 25.43 -12.69 24.55
CA GLU A 19 24.58 -13.81 24.97
C GLU A 19 23.32 -13.40 25.75
N CYS A 20 23.35 -12.29 26.49
CA CYS A 20 22.24 -11.82 27.31
C CYS A 20 21.35 -10.76 26.65
N LEU A 21 21.44 -10.61 25.32
CA LEU A 21 20.65 -9.60 24.61
C LEU A 21 19.18 -10.05 24.47
N LYS A 22 18.26 -9.29 25.07
CA LYS A 22 16.81 -9.53 24.93
C LYS A 22 16.15 -8.37 24.20
N LEU A 23 15.41 -8.66 23.13
CA LEU A 23 14.49 -7.72 22.47
C LEU A 23 13.12 -7.85 23.15
N VAL A 24 12.54 -6.75 23.63
CA VAL A 24 11.31 -6.79 24.41
C VAL A 24 10.26 -5.87 23.81
N ASN A 25 9.01 -6.35 23.76
CA ASN A 25 7.89 -5.52 23.33
C ASN A 25 7.58 -4.47 24.41
N PRO A 26 7.56 -3.16 24.06
CA PRO A 26 7.23 -2.07 24.98
C PRO A 26 5.91 -2.25 25.74
N TYR A 27 4.95 -2.93 25.14
CA TYR A 27 3.65 -3.22 25.76
C TYR A 27 3.80 -3.99 27.06
N PHE A 28 4.65 -5.01 27.12
CA PHE A 28 4.86 -5.81 28.31
C PHE A 28 5.66 -5.05 29.40
N ILE A 29 6.60 -4.21 28.97
CA ILE A 29 7.36 -3.37 29.91
C ILE A 29 6.43 -2.36 30.59
N LYS A 30 5.49 -1.78 29.86
CA LYS A 30 4.51 -0.80 30.38
C LYS A 30 3.54 -1.38 31.38
N GLN A 31 3.35 -2.69 31.43
CA GLN A 31 2.49 -3.36 32.39
C GLN A 31 3.17 -3.62 33.74
N LEU A 32 4.49 -3.53 33.78
CA LEU A 32 5.22 -3.70 35.06
C LEU A 32 5.04 -2.46 35.96
N PRO A 33 4.80 -2.64 37.25
CA PRO A 33 4.64 -1.53 38.18
C PRO A 33 5.95 -0.74 38.32
N GLY A 34 5.90 0.55 38.11
CA GLY A 34 7.05 1.45 38.20
C GLY A 34 6.79 2.81 37.58
N ARG A 35 7.47 3.85 38.06
CA ARG A 35 7.28 5.22 37.57
C ARG A 35 8.32 5.55 36.51
N LYS A 36 7.87 6.07 35.38
CA LYS A 36 8.66 6.33 34.20
C LYS A 36 9.23 7.75 34.15
N SER A 37 10.53 7.83 33.93
CA SER A 37 11.20 8.99 33.34
C SER A 37 12.29 8.45 32.41
N ASP A 38 12.59 9.13 31.32
CA ASP A 38 13.44 8.60 30.22
C ASP A 38 14.81 8.09 30.69
N VAL A 39 15.44 8.72 31.68
CA VAL A 39 16.71 8.27 32.25
C VAL A 39 16.53 7.05 33.17
N ARG A 40 15.39 6.95 33.84
CA ARG A 40 15.07 5.82 34.74
C ARG A 40 14.55 4.61 33.96
N ASP A 41 14.04 4.80 32.77
CA ASP A 41 13.50 3.71 31.93
C ASP A 41 14.61 2.70 31.56
N ALA A 42 15.80 3.16 31.19
CA ALA A 42 16.91 2.27 30.84
C ALA A 42 17.36 1.42 32.05
N ALA A 43 17.51 2.07 33.21
CA ALA A 43 17.89 1.39 34.46
C ALA A 43 16.80 0.40 34.90
N TRP A 44 15.53 0.80 34.79
CA TRP A 44 14.39 -0.05 35.13
C TRP A 44 14.30 -1.29 34.21
N ILE A 45 14.48 -1.11 32.90
CA ILE A 45 14.52 -2.23 31.94
C ILE A 45 15.68 -3.18 32.28
N ALA A 46 16.84 -2.67 32.62
CA ALA A 46 17.98 -3.47 33.03
C ALA A 46 17.67 -4.27 34.29
N GLU A 47 17.12 -3.63 35.34
CA GLU A 47 16.71 -4.30 36.60
C GLU A 47 15.66 -5.37 36.35
N CYS A 48 14.64 -5.10 35.55
CA CYS A 48 13.62 -6.08 35.21
C CYS A 48 14.20 -7.26 34.39
N THR A 49 15.21 -7.01 33.58
CA THR A 49 15.92 -8.04 32.84
C THR A 49 16.76 -8.93 33.76
N MET A 50 17.47 -8.34 34.70
CA MET A 50 18.27 -9.05 35.70
C MET A 50 17.39 -9.94 36.60
N LYS A 51 16.21 -9.48 36.95
CA LYS A 51 15.23 -10.23 37.77
C LYS A 51 14.39 -11.22 36.97
N ASP A 52 14.69 -11.39 35.67
CA ASP A 52 13.97 -12.24 34.73
C ASP A 52 12.44 -11.98 34.65
N LEU A 53 12.03 -10.75 34.96
CA LEU A 53 10.63 -10.32 34.88
C LEU A 53 10.15 -10.03 33.47
N ILE A 54 11.07 -9.99 32.51
CA ILE A 54 10.78 -9.62 31.11
C ILE A 54 11.05 -10.79 30.19
N ARG A 55 10.01 -11.24 29.48
CA ARG A 55 10.15 -12.23 28.43
C ARG A 55 10.64 -11.59 27.15
N GLY A 56 11.74 -12.12 26.58
CA GLY A 56 12.25 -11.70 25.27
C GLY A 56 11.30 -12.06 24.14
N SER A 57 11.22 -11.18 23.14
CA SER A 57 10.55 -11.46 21.87
C SER A 57 11.42 -12.36 21.01
N PHE A 58 10.81 -13.24 20.22
CA PHE A 58 11.51 -14.02 19.23
C PHE A 58 12.02 -13.11 18.10
N VAL A 59 13.32 -13.12 17.86
CA VAL A 59 13.94 -12.44 16.74
C VAL A 59 14.27 -13.51 15.69
N PRO A 60 13.64 -13.50 14.53
CA PRO A 60 13.91 -14.47 13.49
C PRO A 60 15.32 -14.27 12.90
N ASP A 61 15.83 -15.29 12.24
CA ASP A 61 17.09 -15.22 11.51
C ASP A 61 17.08 -14.18 10.39
N GLU A 62 18.25 -13.87 9.84
CA GLU A 62 18.39 -12.82 8.84
C GLU A 62 17.62 -13.11 7.55
N ILE A 63 17.52 -14.37 7.15
CA ILE A 63 16.78 -14.78 5.94
C ILE A 63 15.31 -14.47 6.10
N VAL A 64 14.72 -14.89 7.22
CA VAL A 64 13.30 -14.62 7.53
C VAL A 64 13.04 -13.12 7.69
N GLN A 65 13.99 -12.36 8.25
CA GLN A 65 13.87 -10.90 8.34
C GLN A 65 13.83 -10.25 6.96
N ARG A 66 14.69 -10.66 6.02
CA ARG A 66 14.66 -10.19 4.62
C ARG A 66 13.35 -10.56 3.92
N MET A 67 12.89 -11.80 4.07
CA MET A 67 11.60 -12.24 3.52
C MET A 67 10.44 -11.38 4.03
N ARG A 68 10.43 -11.04 5.32
CA ARG A 68 9.43 -10.14 5.91
C ARG A 68 9.49 -8.74 5.31
N GLN A 69 10.69 -8.19 5.05
CA GLN A 69 10.85 -6.89 4.40
C GLN A 69 10.28 -6.89 2.99
N TYR A 70 10.60 -7.91 2.17
CA TYR A 70 10.03 -8.03 0.82
C TYR A 70 8.50 -8.17 0.85
N ASN A 71 7.99 -8.99 1.75
CA ASN A 71 6.55 -9.21 1.86
C ASN A 71 5.80 -7.92 2.26
N ARG A 72 6.35 -7.15 3.22
CA ARG A 72 5.83 -5.81 3.57
C ARG A 72 5.87 -4.87 2.37
N ARG A 73 6.98 -4.85 1.62
CA ARG A 73 7.09 -3.99 0.42
C ARG A 73 6.06 -4.36 -0.65
N ILE A 74 5.85 -5.65 -0.90
CA ILE A 74 4.80 -6.13 -1.82
C ILE A 74 3.41 -5.64 -1.36
N PHE A 75 3.14 -5.75 -0.06
CA PHE A 75 1.88 -5.28 0.52
C PHE A 75 1.69 -3.77 0.36
N ASP A 76 2.73 -2.98 0.61
CA ASP A 76 2.70 -1.53 0.45
C ASP A 76 2.50 -1.12 -1.02
N LEU A 77 3.21 -1.77 -1.95
CA LEU A 77 3.03 -1.54 -3.40
C LEU A 77 1.61 -1.86 -3.86
N ASN A 78 1.02 -2.94 -3.35
CA ASN A 78 -0.38 -3.26 -3.65
C ASN A 78 -1.35 -2.21 -3.11
N LYS A 79 -1.12 -1.69 -1.91
CA LYS A 79 -1.90 -0.57 -1.36
C LYS A 79 -1.78 0.69 -2.21
N GLU A 80 -0.55 1.06 -2.60
CA GLU A 80 -0.29 2.21 -3.47
C GLU A 80 -1.00 2.05 -4.82
N LYS A 81 -0.94 0.85 -5.42
CA LYS A 81 -1.64 0.53 -6.67
C LYS A 81 -3.15 0.72 -6.54
N VAL A 82 -3.76 0.12 -5.52
CA VAL A 82 -5.21 0.26 -5.28
C VAL A 82 -5.59 1.72 -5.05
N TYR A 83 -4.81 2.45 -4.26
CA TYR A 83 -5.03 3.88 -4.03
C TYR A 83 -5.02 4.67 -5.34
N LYS A 84 -4.01 4.47 -6.20
CA LYS A 84 -3.90 5.16 -7.50
C LYS A 84 -5.06 4.81 -8.42
N LEU A 85 -5.43 3.53 -8.53
CA LEU A 85 -6.57 3.09 -9.35
C LEU A 85 -7.89 3.71 -8.86
N THR A 86 -8.09 3.80 -7.54
CA THR A 86 -9.29 4.45 -6.97
C THR A 86 -9.32 5.94 -7.28
N LYS A 87 -8.19 6.63 -7.18
CA LYS A 87 -8.09 8.06 -7.54
C LYS A 87 -8.33 8.29 -9.03
N LEU A 88 -7.77 7.42 -9.87
CA LEU A 88 -7.98 7.47 -11.31
C LEU A 88 -9.45 7.27 -11.67
N ASP A 89 -10.11 6.27 -11.09
CA ASP A 89 -11.52 6.02 -11.36
C ASP A 89 -12.40 7.19 -10.88
N ALA A 90 -12.15 7.74 -9.71
CA ALA A 90 -12.84 8.92 -9.22
C ALA A 90 -12.64 10.14 -10.15
N LEU A 91 -11.46 10.30 -10.75
CA LEU A 91 -11.19 11.33 -11.74
C LEU A 91 -12.01 11.11 -13.01
N LEU A 92 -12.04 9.88 -13.53
CA LEU A 92 -12.84 9.54 -14.72
C LEU A 92 -14.34 9.75 -14.48
N GLN A 93 -14.85 9.35 -13.31
CA GLN A 93 -16.25 9.61 -12.90
C GLN A 93 -16.55 11.12 -12.86
N ARG A 94 -15.63 11.94 -12.33
CA ARG A 94 -15.76 13.39 -12.35
C ARG A 94 -15.82 13.95 -13.77
N CYS A 95 -15.06 13.36 -14.70
CA CYS A 95 -15.09 13.70 -16.13
C CYS A 95 -16.31 13.13 -16.86
N ASN A 96 -17.24 12.46 -16.18
CA ASN A 96 -18.39 11.73 -16.73
C ASN A 96 -18.00 10.53 -17.63
N ILE A 97 -16.83 9.93 -17.47
CA ILE A 97 -16.38 8.74 -18.17
C ILE A 97 -16.59 7.53 -17.25
N ARG A 98 -17.64 6.75 -17.51
CA ARG A 98 -18.13 5.70 -16.58
C ARG A 98 -17.70 4.28 -17.02
N ILE A 99 -16.46 4.12 -17.45
CA ILE A 99 -15.94 2.82 -17.91
C ILE A 99 -15.96 1.75 -16.81
N SER A 100 -15.75 2.11 -15.56
CA SER A 100 -15.73 1.16 -14.43
C SER A 100 -17.05 0.41 -14.22
N ASN A 101 -18.17 0.94 -14.71
CA ASN A 101 -19.47 0.28 -14.63
C ASN A 101 -19.59 -0.95 -15.55
N TYR A 102 -18.75 -1.05 -16.58
CA TYR A 102 -18.83 -2.07 -17.63
C TYR A 102 -17.67 -3.08 -17.59
N VAL A 103 -16.61 -2.78 -16.86
CA VAL A 103 -15.47 -3.68 -16.70
C VAL A 103 -15.53 -4.43 -15.37
N SER A 104 -14.95 -5.62 -15.32
CA SER A 104 -14.93 -6.43 -14.09
C SER A 104 -14.04 -5.84 -12.99
N SER A 105 -13.06 -5.01 -13.38
CA SER A 105 -12.09 -4.41 -12.45
C SER A 105 -11.43 -3.21 -13.12
N THR A 106 -11.08 -2.20 -12.32
CA THR A 106 -10.24 -1.06 -12.74
C THR A 106 -8.80 -1.48 -13.09
N ASP A 107 -8.39 -2.72 -12.78
CA ASP A 107 -7.12 -3.31 -13.19
C ASP A 107 -7.21 -4.12 -14.50
N SER A 108 -8.39 -4.21 -15.11
CA SER A 108 -8.64 -4.95 -16.36
C SER A 108 -7.92 -4.32 -17.55
N LYS A 109 -7.63 -5.15 -18.58
CA LYS A 109 -7.00 -4.68 -19.81
C LYS A 109 -7.81 -3.58 -20.48
N SER A 110 -9.12 -3.77 -20.64
CA SER A 110 -10.01 -2.77 -21.25
C SER A 110 -9.97 -1.42 -20.54
N TYR A 111 -9.97 -1.43 -19.20
CA TYR A 111 -9.85 -0.19 -18.42
C TYR A 111 -8.50 0.51 -18.70
N LYS A 112 -7.41 -0.25 -18.66
CA LYS A 112 -6.06 0.27 -18.96
C LYS A 112 -5.92 0.82 -20.38
N ASP A 113 -6.49 0.15 -21.37
CA ASP A 113 -6.44 0.58 -22.75
C ASP A 113 -7.22 1.88 -22.96
N VAL A 114 -8.40 2.03 -22.35
CA VAL A 114 -9.17 3.29 -22.36
C VAL A 114 -8.39 4.41 -21.65
N VAL A 115 -7.83 4.15 -20.45
CA VAL A 115 -7.01 5.12 -19.72
C VAL A 115 -5.79 5.54 -20.54
N LYS A 116 -5.19 4.62 -21.29
CA LYS A 116 -4.09 4.93 -22.19
C LYS A 116 -4.49 5.96 -23.24
N LEU A 117 -5.59 5.73 -23.95
CA LEU A 117 -6.10 6.67 -24.96
C LEU A 117 -6.41 8.04 -24.36
N LEU A 118 -7.05 8.07 -23.18
CA LEU A 118 -7.33 9.32 -22.47
C LEU A 118 -6.04 10.06 -22.08
N SER A 119 -5.00 9.35 -21.65
CA SER A 119 -3.70 9.95 -21.34
C SER A 119 -2.98 10.53 -22.55
N GLU A 120 -3.34 10.08 -23.75
CA GLU A 120 -2.87 10.61 -25.04
C GLU A 120 -3.76 11.76 -25.58
N GLY A 121 -4.82 12.12 -24.83
CA GLY A 121 -5.76 13.20 -25.18
C GLY A 121 -6.88 12.75 -26.13
N ILE A 122 -7.03 11.43 -26.35
CA ILE A 122 -8.09 10.89 -27.19
C ILE A 122 -9.36 10.72 -26.34
N VAL A 123 -10.35 11.59 -26.53
CA VAL A 123 -11.61 11.63 -25.75
C VAL A 123 -12.83 11.16 -26.56
N ASN A 124 -12.62 10.75 -27.82
CA ASN A 124 -13.69 10.29 -28.70
C ASN A 124 -14.29 8.97 -28.17
N ALA A 125 -15.60 8.98 -27.84
CA ALA A 125 -16.30 7.84 -27.24
C ALA A 125 -16.25 6.56 -28.11
N GLU A 126 -16.30 6.69 -29.44
CA GLU A 126 -16.23 5.54 -30.35
C GLU A 126 -14.86 4.87 -30.28
N LYS A 127 -13.77 5.66 -30.34
CA LYS A 127 -12.39 5.14 -30.21
C LYS A 127 -12.15 4.52 -28.85
N LEU A 128 -12.70 5.10 -27.78
CA LEU A 128 -12.62 4.53 -26.44
C LEU A 128 -13.37 3.18 -26.36
N THR A 129 -14.53 3.08 -27.04
CA THR A 129 -15.32 1.83 -27.07
C THR A 129 -14.57 0.73 -27.85
N GLU A 130 -13.86 1.06 -28.92
CA GLU A 130 -13.04 0.11 -29.70
C GLU A 130 -11.89 -0.51 -28.87
N ALA A 131 -11.40 0.19 -27.86
CA ALA A 131 -10.39 -0.32 -26.94
C ALA A 131 -10.95 -1.31 -25.89
N ILE A 132 -12.27 -1.46 -25.80
CA ILE A 132 -12.92 -2.35 -24.86
C ILE A 132 -13.03 -3.75 -25.46
N HIS A 133 -12.74 -4.76 -24.65
CA HIS A 133 -12.78 -6.15 -25.08
C HIS A 133 -14.18 -6.56 -25.60
N GLY A 134 -14.22 -7.23 -26.75
CA GLY A 134 -15.48 -7.60 -27.43
C GLY A 134 -16.50 -8.34 -26.57
N ARG A 135 -16.08 -9.18 -25.60
CA ARG A 135 -17.02 -9.82 -24.66
C ARG A 135 -17.81 -8.81 -23.85
N THR A 136 -17.18 -7.73 -23.40
CA THR A 136 -17.84 -6.66 -22.65
C THR A 136 -18.83 -5.92 -23.55
N VAL A 137 -18.40 -5.59 -24.77
CA VAL A 137 -19.25 -4.92 -25.77
C VAL A 137 -20.45 -5.77 -26.14
N ASN A 138 -20.26 -7.08 -26.32
CA ASN A 138 -21.36 -8.01 -26.65
C ASN A 138 -22.33 -8.23 -25.50
N ARG A 139 -21.84 -8.15 -24.22
CA ARG A 139 -22.68 -8.34 -23.04
C ARG A 139 -23.59 -7.13 -22.78
N ASP A 140 -23.02 -5.93 -22.83
CA ASP A 140 -23.68 -4.71 -22.35
C ASP A 140 -24.24 -3.85 -23.50
N GLY A 141 -23.85 -4.14 -24.75
CA GLY A 141 -24.26 -3.42 -25.95
C GLY A 141 -23.30 -2.25 -26.29
N LYS A 142 -22.90 -2.16 -27.57
CA LYS A 142 -21.98 -1.14 -28.04
C LYS A 142 -22.51 0.29 -27.81
N GLU A 143 -23.79 0.50 -28.10
CA GLU A 143 -24.45 1.82 -27.98
C GLU A 143 -24.49 2.29 -26.51
N VAL A 144 -24.80 1.38 -25.58
CA VAL A 144 -24.87 1.68 -24.13
C VAL A 144 -23.50 2.08 -23.60
N ILE A 145 -22.46 1.32 -23.95
CA ILE A 145 -21.09 1.63 -23.54
C ILE A 145 -20.64 2.94 -24.14
N THR A 146 -20.85 3.15 -25.45
CA THR A 146 -20.47 4.39 -26.13
C THR A 146 -21.17 5.61 -25.51
N ALA A 147 -22.43 5.48 -25.10
CA ALA A 147 -23.17 6.54 -24.43
C ALA A 147 -22.66 6.85 -22.99
N ALA A 148 -21.95 5.93 -22.37
CA ALA A 148 -21.39 6.10 -21.01
C ALA A 148 -19.96 6.69 -21.00
N LEU A 149 -19.33 6.86 -22.16
CA LEU A 149 -17.96 7.34 -22.32
C LEU A 149 -17.81 8.83 -22.74
N PRO A 150 -18.85 9.55 -23.19
CA PRO A 150 -18.70 10.96 -23.49
C PRO A 150 -18.39 11.74 -22.21
N GLY A 151 -17.19 12.30 -22.16
CA GLY A 151 -16.72 13.06 -21.02
C GLY A 151 -16.14 14.41 -21.39
N VAL A 152 -16.07 15.30 -20.42
CA VAL A 152 -15.38 16.59 -20.53
C VAL A 152 -14.04 16.47 -19.81
N VAL A 153 -12.98 16.40 -20.57
CA VAL A 153 -11.60 16.24 -20.07
C VAL A 153 -10.80 17.48 -20.44
N ASN A 154 -10.24 18.16 -19.46
CA ASN A 154 -9.35 19.30 -19.67
C ASN A 154 -7.87 18.88 -19.61
N VAL A 155 -6.95 19.81 -19.87
CA VAL A 155 -5.50 19.53 -19.87
C VAL A 155 -5.02 19.03 -18.50
N VAL A 156 -5.54 19.60 -17.40
CA VAL A 156 -5.18 19.18 -16.05
C VAL A 156 -5.64 17.75 -15.76
N ASP A 157 -6.84 17.39 -16.23
CA ASP A 157 -7.35 16.02 -16.10
C ASP A 157 -6.46 15.01 -16.83
N ILE A 158 -5.99 15.35 -18.04
CA ILE A 158 -5.06 14.50 -18.81
C ILE A 158 -3.74 14.32 -18.05
N ASP A 159 -3.20 15.37 -17.48
CA ASP A 159 -1.96 15.30 -16.71
C ASP A 159 -2.13 14.47 -15.43
N LEU A 160 -3.26 14.58 -14.73
CA LEU A 160 -3.59 13.74 -13.58
C LEU A 160 -3.78 12.26 -13.99
N ILE A 161 -4.44 11.99 -15.11
CA ILE A 161 -4.56 10.62 -15.68
C ILE A 161 -3.17 10.03 -15.95
N ARG A 162 -2.25 10.80 -16.50
CA ARG A 162 -0.85 10.38 -16.73
C ARG A 162 -0.12 10.04 -15.43
N GLN A 163 -0.34 10.82 -14.37
CA GLN A 163 0.30 10.59 -13.07
C GLN A 163 -0.23 9.36 -12.33
N TYR A 164 -1.53 9.04 -12.49
CA TYR A 164 -2.15 7.87 -11.83
C TYR A 164 -2.00 6.58 -12.64
N ARG A 165 -1.71 6.66 -13.91
CA ARG A 165 -1.46 5.52 -14.79
C ARG A 165 -0.10 4.87 -14.49
#